data_3392142329f187f1a79d1c343a8a3401
#
_entry.id   3392142329f187f1a79d1c343a8a3401
#
_cell.length_a   1.000
_cell.length_b   1.000
_cell.length_c   1.000
_cell.angle_alpha   90.00
_cell.angle_beta   90.00
_cell.angle_gamma   90.00
#
_symmetry.space_group_name_H-M   'P 1'
#
loop_
_entity.id
_entity.type
_entity.pdbx_description
1 polymer ?
#
loop_
_entity_poly.entity_id
_entity_poly.type
_entity_poly.pdbx_seq_one_letter_code
_entity_poly.pdbx_strand_id
1 'polypeptide(L)'
;MTSENPATIQSIYRYPVKGLTPEALPRTELQPGRTVPFDRMYAIENGPSGFDLNHPAYMPKIRFLMLMRNARLAELRTQFDDTNHTLSINWERREAARGDLRTPEGRAAIEAFFSEFSADELRGPPKVLVAPGHSFSDVAKKVISIINLASVAELENATGAPVHPLRFRGNLYVKDWPAWYEFKLLGETIAIGPQAKLKVVKRIVRCAATEVDPDTGIRDLPIPKTIMDTYGHADCGIYAEVIEGGVIAPGDAIRVAS
;
A
#
# COMPACT_ATOMS: atom_id res chain seq x y z
N MET A 1 -28.96 -16.29 11.27
CA MET A 1 -29.41 -16.01 9.89
C MET A 1 -28.63 -14.79 9.41
N THR A 2 -27.50 -15.00 8.82
CA THR A 2 -26.64 -13.96 8.26
C THR A 2 -26.98 -13.84 6.78
N SER A 3 -27.83 -12.87 6.44
CA SER A 3 -27.96 -12.46 5.06
C SER A 3 -26.69 -11.66 4.73
N GLU A 4 -25.66 -12.37 4.43
CA GLU A 4 -24.42 -11.74 4.04
C GLU A 4 -24.53 -11.36 2.58
N ASN A 5 -24.76 -10.07 2.32
CA ASN A 5 -24.47 -9.54 1.01
C ASN A 5 -22.96 -9.70 0.81
N PRO A 6 -22.52 -10.51 -0.15
CA PRO A 6 -21.10 -10.66 -0.40
C PRO A 6 -20.54 -9.32 -0.86
N ALA A 7 -19.40 -8.92 -0.31
CA ALA A 7 -18.66 -7.81 -0.89
C ALA A 7 -18.06 -8.26 -2.23
N THR A 8 -17.67 -7.29 -3.03
CA THR A 8 -17.05 -7.54 -4.33
C THR A 8 -15.72 -6.78 -4.41
N ILE A 9 -14.66 -7.41 -4.91
CA ILE A 9 -13.43 -6.70 -5.23
C ILE A 9 -13.72 -5.71 -6.35
N GLN A 10 -13.52 -4.42 -6.09
CA GLN A 10 -13.62 -3.36 -7.09
C GLN A 10 -12.31 -3.21 -7.86
N SER A 11 -11.18 -3.24 -7.16
CA SER A 11 -9.85 -3.10 -7.75
C SER A 11 -8.76 -3.70 -6.87
N ILE A 12 -7.66 -4.08 -7.51
CA ILE A 12 -6.47 -4.66 -6.87
C ILE A 12 -5.29 -3.77 -7.21
N TYR A 13 -4.47 -3.47 -6.20
CA TYR A 13 -3.24 -2.70 -6.37
C TYR A 13 -2.05 -3.35 -5.67
N ARG A 14 -0.88 -3.15 -6.25
CA ARG A 14 0.42 -3.35 -5.59
C ARG A 14 1.22 -2.06 -5.60
N TYR A 15 2.23 -1.98 -4.77
CA TYR A 15 3.14 -0.83 -4.63
C TYR A 15 4.57 -1.35 -4.66
N PRO A 16 5.19 -1.56 -5.81
CA PRO A 16 6.49 -2.25 -5.90
C PRO A 16 7.58 -1.58 -5.07
N VAL A 17 7.58 -0.24 -5.02
CA VAL A 17 8.49 0.56 -4.20
C VAL A 17 7.70 1.29 -3.11
N LYS A 18 8.16 1.17 -1.86
CA LYS A 18 7.56 1.89 -0.72
C LYS A 18 7.49 3.39 -1.00
N GLY A 19 6.31 3.98 -0.76
CA GLY A 19 6.09 5.43 -0.93
C GLY A 19 5.73 5.87 -2.36
N LEU A 20 5.98 5.06 -3.39
CA LEU A 20 5.75 5.43 -4.79
C LEU A 20 4.35 5.03 -5.31
N THR A 21 4.12 5.24 -6.60
CA THR A 21 2.84 5.07 -7.30
C THR A 21 2.27 3.66 -7.15
N PRO A 22 0.95 3.52 -6.95
CA PRO A 22 0.27 2.23 -7.05
C PRO A 22 0.21 1.71 -8.49
N GLU A 23 0.24 0.39 -8.65
CA GLU A 23 -0.04 -0.29 -9.91
C GLU A 23 -1.33 -1.10 -9.79
N ALA A 24 -2.28 -0.82 -10.69
CA ALA A 24 -3.50 -1.61 -10.80
C ALA A 24 -3.21 -2.97 -11.43
N LEU A 25 -3.78 -4.02 -10.85
CA LEU A 25 -3.62 -5.39 -11.33
C LEU A 25 -4.96 -5.92 -11.84
N PRO A 26 -5.02 -6.49 -13.06
CA PRO A 26 -6.23 -7.14 -13.56
C PRO A 26 -6.54 -8.45 -12.83
N ARG A 27 -5.54 -9.05 -12.20
CA ARG A 27 -5.62 -10.22 -11.33
C ARG A 27 -4.31 -10.38 -10.57
N THR A 28 -4.32 -11.17 -9.50
CA THR A 28 -3.10 -11.55 -8.78
C THR A 28 -3.25 -12.94 -8.18
N GLU A 29 -2.14 -13.66 -8.04
CA GLU A 29 -2.08 -14.92 -7.30
C GLU A 29 -1.64 -14.65 -5.88
N LEU A 30 -2.46 -15.05 -4.92
CA LEU A 30 -2.14 -14.99 -3.50
C LEU A 30 -1.51 -16.32 -3.05
N GLN A 31 -0.49 -16.23 -2.19
CA GLN A 31 0.18 -17.40 -1.61
C GLN A 31 0.16 -17.31 -0.08
N PRO A 32 -0.01 -18.44 0.63
CA PRO A 32 -0.04 -18.46 2.10
C PRO A 32 1.20 -17.81 2.71
N GLY A 33 0.97 -16.91 3.67
CA GLY A 33 2.04 -16.19 4.37
C GLY A 33 2.83 -15.21 3.51
N ARG A 34 2.30 -14.78 2.34
CA ARG A 34 2.92 -13.80 1.44
C ARG A 34 2.05 -12.56 1.30
N THR A 35 2.66 -11.48 0.86
CA THR A 35 1.97 -10.26 0.37
C THR A 35 1.51 -10.47 -1.08
N VAL A 36 0.80 -9.52 -1.66
CA VAL A 36 0.65 -9.44 -3.12
C VAL A 36 2.06 -9.49 -3.74
N PRO A 37 2.27 -10.25 -4.84
CA PRO A 37 3.56 -10.31 -5.51
C PRO A 37 4.13 -8.92 -5.82
N PHE A 38 5.41 -8.75 -5.51
CA PHE A 38 6.17 -7.48 -5.64
C PHE A 38 5.70 -6.33 -4.72
N ASP A 39 4.68 -6.51 -3.90
CA ASP A 39 4.19 -5.43 -3.04
C ASP A 39 5.22 -5.02 -1.99
N ARG A 40 5.68 -3.75 -2.04
CA ARG A 40 6.74 -3.16 -1.20
C ARG A 40 8.03 -4.02 -1.19
N MET A 41 8.33 -4.63 -2.33
CA MET A 41 9.55 -5.41 -2.51
C MET A 41 10.79 -4.52 -2.38
N TYR A 42 10.67 -3.27 -2.79
CA TYR A 42 11.73 -2.28 -2.74
C TYR A 42 11.38 -1.14 -1.79
N ALA A 43 12.40 -0.53 -1.20
CA ALA A 43 12.30 0.73 -0.47
C ALA A 43 13.50 1.62 -0.78
N ILE A 44 13.32 2.93 -0.61
CA ILE A 44 14.41 3.90 -0.72
C ILE A 44 14.76 4.33 0.70
N GLU A 45 15.96 3.99 1.12
CA GLU A 45 16.50 4.35 2.42
C GLU A 45 16.68 5.87 2.50
N ASN A 46 16.32 6.47 3.62
CA ASN A 46 16.48 7.91 3.86
C ASN A 46 17.67 8.14 4.81
N GLY A 47 18.88 8.05 4.27
CA GLY A 47 20.11 7.96 5.02
C GLY A 47 20.28 6.59 5.71
N PRO A 48 21.42 6.28 6.30
CA PRO A 48 21.73 4.95 6.85
C PRO A 48 20.68 4.46 7.83
N SER A 49 19.94 3.39 7.46
CA SER A 49 18.88 2.82 8.30
C SER A 49 19.40 1.75 9.26
N GLY A 50 20.52 1.13 8.93
CA GLY A 50 21.02 -0.08 9.60
C GLY A 50 20.30 -1.36 9.14
N PHE A 51 19.60 -1.34 7.98
CA PHE A 51 18.97 -2.53 7.45
C PHE A 51 20.01 -3.55 6.99
N ASP A 52 19.96 -4.76 7.55
CA ASP A 52 20.83 -5.87 7.17
C ASP A 52 20.19 -6.67 6.03
N LEU A 53 20.83 -6.64 4.86
CA LEU A 53 20.38 -7.37 3.67
C LEU A 53 20.49 -8.89 3.83
N ASN A 54 21.39 -9.37 4.69
CA ASN A 54 21.60 -10.80 4.93
C ASN A 54 20.62 -11.36 5.98
N HIS A 55 20.16 -10.50 6.91
CA HIS A 55 19.21 -10.86 7.94
C HIS A 55 18.05 -9.84 7.94
N PRO A 56 17.21 -9.84 6.88
CA PRO A 56 16.18 -8.83 6.71
C PRO A 56 15.13 -8.92 7.80
N ALA A 57 14.97 -7.84 8.56
CA ALA A 57 13.99 -7.71 9.62
C ALA A 57 13.12 -6.46 9.42
N TYR A 58 11.96 -6.46 10.04
CA TYR A 58 11.08 -5.29 10.04
C TYR A 58 11.79 -4.06 10.61
N MET A 59 11.65 -2.94 9.91
CA MET A 59 12.15 -1.65 10.36
C MET A 59 11.05 -0.58 10.33
N PRO A 60 11.09 0.38 11.27
CA PRO A 60 10.16 1.51 11.29
C PRO A 60 10.19 2.26 9.96
N LYS A 61 9.02 2.57 9.42
CA LYS A 61 8.87 3.24 8.11
C LYS A 61 9.62 4.57 7.99
N ILE A 62 9.90 5.24 9.11
CA ILE A 62 10.64 6.52 9.14
C ILE A 62 12.11 6.40 8.66
N ARG A 63 12.61 5.18 8.49
CA ARG A 63 13.94 4.90 7.95
C ARG A 63 14.00 5.02 6.42
N PHE A 64 12.84 5.07 5.78
CA PHE A 64 12.69 5.09 4.33
C PHE A 64 12.00 6.37 3.87
N LEU A 65 12.14 6.72 2.60
CA LEU A 65 11.27 7.70 1.96
C LEU A 65 9.83 7.18 1.97
N MET A 66 8.88 7.99 2.43
CA MET A 66 7.48 7.59 2.57
C MET A 66 6.55 8.81 2.69
N LEU A 67 5.32 8.70 2.18
CA LEU A 67 4.36 9.80 2.05
C LEU A 67 4.04 10.53 3.36
N MET A 68 4.12 9.84 4.51
CA MET A 68 3.86 10.49 5.81
C MET A 68 4.83 11.67 6.08
N ARG A 69 6.03 11.66 5.51
CA ARG A 69 7.02 12.75 5.64
C ARG A 69 7.32 13.42 4.30
N ASN A 70 7.39 12.65 3.24
CA ASN A 70 7.85 13.06 1.92
C ASN A 70 6.65 13.13 0.98
N ALA A 71 5.78 14.12 1.15
CA ALA A 71 4.52 14.23 0.40
C ALA A 71 4.75 14.35 -1.11
N ARG A 72 5.82 15.02 -1.53
CA ARG A 72 6.21 15.18 -2.93
C ARG A 72 6.43 13.86 -3.69
N LEU A 73 6.64 12.73 -3.00
CA LEU A 73 6.68 11.42 -3.66
C LEU A 73 5.41 11.14 -4.48
N ALA A 74 4.26 11.73 -4.11
CA ALA A 74 3.02 11.58 -4.86
C ALA A 74 2.98 12.38 -6.17
N GLU A 75 3.90 13.32 -6.40
CA GLU A 75 4.07 14.00 -7.71
C GLU A 75 4.64 13.05 -8.77
N LEU A 76 5.34 12.00 -8.34
CA LEU A 76 5.98 11.04 -9.23
C LEU A 76 4.96 10.06 -9.81
N ARG A 77 5.15 9.70 -11.07
CA ARG A 77 4.43 8.61 -11.74
C ARG A 77 5.43 7.52 -12.08
N THR A 78 5.31 6.39 -11.38
CA THR A 78 6.25 5.29 -11.55
C THR A 78 5.59 4.09 -12.22
N GLN A 79 6.36 3.36 -13.00
CA GLN A 79 5.99 2.08 -13.60
C GLN A 79 7.08 1.06 -13.28
N PHE A 80 6.67 -0.12 -12.90
CA PHE A 80 7.58 -1.22 -12.57
C PHE A 80 7.29 -2.42 -13.49
N ASP A 81 8.27 -2.81 -14.28
CA ASP A 81 8.22 -4.03 -15.07
C ASP A 81 8.71 -5.20 -14.21
N ASP A 82 7.80 -6.09 -13.84
CA ASP A 82 8.09 -7.22 -12.95
C ASP A 82 8.82 -8.38 -13.65
N THR A 83 8.96 -8.36 -14.96
CA THR A 83 9.73 -9.37 -15.71
C THR A 83 11.23 -9.11 -15.64
N ASN A 84 11.62 -7.84 -15.64
CA ASN A 84 13.02 -7.40 -15.63
C ASN A 84 13.37 -6.46 -14.49
N HIS A 85 12.42 -6.23 -13.54
CA HIS A 85 12.55 -5.36 -12.38
C HIS A 85 12.97 -3.92 -12.71
N THR A 86 12.65 -3.44 -13.90
CA THR A 86 12.92 -2.06 -14.30
C THR A 86 11.89 -1.11 -13.68
N LEU A 87 12.39 -0.11 -12.94
CA LEU A 87 11.60 1.01 -12.46
C LEU A 87 11.83 2.21 -13.40
N SER A 88 10.74 2.76 -13.95
CA SER A 88 10.74 4.04 -14.65
C SER A 88 10.03 5.08 -13.78
N ILE A 89 10.62 6.25 -13.65
CA ILE A 89 10.09 7.39 -12.89
C ILE A 89 9.84 8.54 -13.84
N ASN A 90 8.58 8.96 -13.93
CA ASN A 90 8.19 10.14 -14.67
C ASN A 90 7.88 11.29 -13.69
N TRP A 91 8.44 12.46 -13.95
CA TRP A 91 8.19 13.69 -13.25
C TRP A 91 8.04 14.84 -14.25
N GLU A 92 7.10 15.73 -14.03
CA GLU A 92 6.80 16.85 -14.96
C GLU A 92 6.62 16.38 -16.42
N ARG A 93 5.89 15.24 -16.60
CA ARG A 93 5.56 14.63 -17.90
C ARG A 93 6.74 14.12 -18.74
N ARG A 94 7.91 13.94 -18.14
CA ARG A 94 9.09 13.36 -18.79
C ARG A 94 9.66 12.22 -17.94
N GLU A 95 10.31 11.27 -18.60
CA GLU A 95 11.08 10.25 -17.89
C GLU A 95 12.27 10.94 -17.21
N ALA A 96 12.29 10.90 -15.88
CA ALA A 96 13.32 11.55 -15.06
C ALA A 96 14.39 10.56 -14.61
N ALA A 97 14.04 9.27 -14.46
CA ALA A 97 14.98 8.21 -14.14
C ALA A 97 14.45 6.85 -14.59
N ARG A 98 15.38 5.94 -14.90
CA ARG A 98 15.07 4.54 -15.22
C ARG A 98 16.21 3.64 -14.79
N GLY A 99 15.90 2.46 -14.22
CA GLY A 99 16.94 1.50 -13.83
C GLY A 99 16.38 0.10 -13.54
N ASP A 100 17.15 -0.92 -13.91
CA ASP A 100 16.91 -2.30 -13.44
C ASP A 100 17.38 -2.42 -11.99
N LEU A 101 16.42 -2.57 -11.07
CA LEU A 101 16.69 -2.58 -9.63
C LEU A 101 17.46 -3.82 -9.15
N ARG A 102 17.69 -4.81 -10.00
CA ARG A 102 18.57 -5.96 -9.70
C ARG A 102 20.04 -5.61 -9.85
N THR A 103 20.38 -4.63 -10.69
CA THR A 103 21.75 -4.25 -10.99
C THR A 103 22.22 -3.08 -10.11
N PRO A 104 23.51 -3.01 -9.75
CA PRO A 104 24.07 -1.85 -9.05
C PRO A 104 23.88 -0.54 -9.84
N GLU A 105 24.10 -0.58 -11.15
CA GLU A 105 24.00 0.58 -12.05
C GLU A 105 22.57 1.11 -12.12
N GLY A 106 21.57 0.21 -12.23
CA GLY A 106 20.17 0.59 -12.26
C GLY A 106 19.71 1.18 -10.93
N ARG A 107 20.16 0.62 -9.80
CA ARG A 107 19.89 1.21 -8.49
C ARG A 107 20.54 2.59 -8.33
N ALA A 108 21.81 2.73 -8.76
CA ALA A 108 22.54 4.00 -8.70
C ALA A 108 21.83 5.11 -9.51
N ALA A 109 21.24 4.79 -10.67
CA ALA A 109 20.46 5.76 -11.45
C ALA A 109 19.22 6.27 -10.67
N ILE A 110 18.51 5.38 -9.99
CA ILE A 110 17.36 5.75 -9.16
C ILE A 110 17.80 6.53 -7.90
N GLU A 111 18.89 6.13 -7.26
CA GLU A 111 19.47 6.80 -6.09
C GLU A 111 19.93 8.22 -6.44
N ALA A 112 20.56 8.43 -7.61
CA ALA A 112 20.95 9.75 -8.11
C ALA A 112 19.73 10.66 -8.29
N PHE A 113 18.64 10.15 -8.90
CA PHE A 113 17.40 10.91 -9.02
C PHE A 113 16.86 11.37 -7.66
N PHE A 114 16.77 10.45 -6.67
CA PHE A 114 16.25 10.83 -5.35
C PHE A 114 17.19 11.73 -4.57
N SER A 115 18.51 11.67 -4.83
CA SER A 115 19.48 12.62 -4.24
C SER A 115 19.18 14.06 -4.63
N GLU A 116 18.66 14.30 -5.84
CA GLU A 116 18.26 15.62 -6.33
C GLU A 116 16.80 15.94 -5.95
N PHE A 117 15.86 15.04 -6.27
CA PHE A 117 14.43 15.25 -6.07
C PHE A 117 14.05 15.46 -4.59
N SER A 118 14.69 14.74 -3.68
CA SER A 118 14.41 14.79 -2.24
C SER A 118 15.51 15.48 -1.43
N ALA A 119 16.39 16.27 -2.04
CA ALA A 119 17.60 16.82 -1.40
C ALA A 119 17.33 17.45 -0.03
N ASP A 120 16.26 18.24 0.10
CA ASP A 120 15.91 18.95 1.35
C ASP A 120 15.28 18.03 2.42
N GLU A 121 14.88 16.82 2.04
CA GLU A 121 14.19 15.87 2.92
C GLU A 121 15.06 14.68 3.34
N LEU A 122 16.23 14.53 2.70
CA LEU A 122 17.15 13.45 2.98
C LEU A 122 17.95 13.68 4.26
N ARG A 123 18.15 12.61 5.02
CA ARG A 123 19.03 12.57 6.21
C ARG A 123 20.40 11.99 5.93
N GLY A 124 20.66 11.68 4.66
CA GLY A 124 21.91 11.13 4.12
C GLY A 124 21.63 10.51 2.75
N PRO A 125 22.64 9.97 2.07
CA PRO A 125 22.50 9.40 0.74
C PRO A 125 21.36 8.39 0.66
N PRO A 126 20.44 8.49 -0.32
CA PRO A 126 19.39 7.50 -0.51
C PRO A 126 19.98 6.21 -1.04
N LYS A 127 19.39 5.07 -0.67
CA LYS A 127 19.76 3.74 -1.16
C LYS A 127 18.54 2.94 -1.52
N VAL A 128 18.55 2.29 -2.68
CA VAL A 128 17.52 1.33 -3.05
C VAL A 128 17.79 0.01 -2.34
N LEU A 129 16.89 -0.40 -1.47
CA LEU A 129 16.98 -1.64 -0.72
C LEU A 129 16.03 -2.70 -1.27
N VAL A 130 16.53 -3.93 -1.31
CA VAL A 130 15.78 -5.15 -1.60
C VAL A 130 16.39 -6.30 -0.82
N ALA A 131 15.56 -7.20 -0.29
CA ALA A 131 16.05 -8.42 0.33
C ALA A 131 15.13 -9.60 -0.03
N PRO A 132 15.68 -10.80 -0.27
CA PRO A 132 14.90 -11.97 -0.66
C PRO A 132 13.77 -12.27 0.33
N GLY A 133 12.56 -12.38 -0.18
CA GLY A 133 11.37 -12.70 0.62
C GLY A 133 10.96 -11.65 1.65
N HIS A 134 11.61 -10.49 1.72
CA HIS A 134 11.21 -9.37 2.57
C HIS A 134 10.20 -8.45 1.86
N SER A 135 9.36 -7.78 2.64
CA SER A 135 8.51 -6.69 2.16
C SER A 135 8.66 -5.50 3.11
N PHE A 136 8.95 -4.32 2.57
CA PHE A 136 9.08 -3.07 3.32
C PHE A 136 7.71 -2.46 3.69
N SER A 137 6.75 -3.32 4.07
CA SER A 137 5.43 -2.88 4.51
C SER A 137 5.48 -2.12 5.84
N ASP A 138 4.34 -1.51 6.24
CA ASP A 138 4.27 -0.75 7.50
C ASP A 138 4.07 -1.65 8.74
N VAL A 139 3.95 -2.96 8.54
CA VAL A 139 3.81 -3.97 9.60
C VAL A 139 4.75 -5.14 9.35
N ALA A 140 5.20 -5.79 10.43
CA ALA A 140 6.14 -6.91 10.35
C ALA A 140 5.53 -8.16 9.69
N LYS A 141 4.24 -8.38 9.88
CA LYS A 141 3.53 -9.51 9.28
C LYS A 141 3.29 -9.27 7.79
N LYS A 142 3.35 -10.33 7.00
CA LYS A 142 2.99 -10.30 5.58
C LYS A 142 1.48 -10.40 5.46
N VAL A 143 0.86 -9.31 5.09
CA VAL A 143 -0.60 -9.15 5.05
C VAL A 143 -1.04 -8.49 3.75
N ILE A 144 -2.32 -8.68 3.44
CA ILE A 144 -3.05 -7.96 2.40
C ILE A 144 -3.86 -6.86 3.09
N SER A 145 -3.78 -5.64 2.61
CA SER A 145 -4.60 -4.53 3.09
C SER A 145 -5.90 -4.41 2.29
N ILE A 146 -7.04 -4.36 2.99
CA ILE A 146 -8.37 -4.30 2.39
C ILE A 146 -9.04 -3.00 2.83
N ILE A 147 -9.52 -2.22 1.86
CA ILE A 147 -10.19 -0.94 2.06
C ILE A 147 -11.65 -1.07 1.62
N ASN A 148 -12.58 -0.78 2.51
CA ASN A 148 -14.00 -0.71 2.20
C ASN A 148 -14.35 0.66 1.63
N LEU A 149 -14.82 0.69 0.38
CA LEU A 149 -15.15 1.94 -0.31
C LEU A 149 -16.32 2.68 0.31
N ALA A 150 -17.26 1.97 0.96
CA ALA A 150 -18.34 2.64 1.71
C ALA A 150 -17.79 3.38 2.95
N SER A 151 -16.75 2.85 3.61
CA SER A 151 -16.07 3.57 4.70
C SER A 151 -15.32 4.79 4.20
N VAL A 152 -14.76 4.74 2.98
CA VAL A 152 -14.14 5.91 2.34
C VAL A 152 -15.20 6.97 2.01
N ALA A 153 -16.37 6.56 1.50
CA ALA A 153 -17.48 7.48 1.22
C ALA A 153 -18.02 8.17 2.50
N GLU A 154 -18.04 7.46 3.64
CA GLU A 154 -18.36 8.09 4.93
C GLU A 154 -17.32 9.15 5.35
N LEU A 155 -16.08 8.97 4.97
CA LEU A 155 -15.05 10.00 5.21
C LEU A 155 -15.22 11.22 4.31
N GLU A 156 -15.77 11.07 3.11
CA GLU A 156 -16.16 12.23 2.28
C GLU A 156 -17.24 13.07 2.99
N ASN A 157 -18.23 12.42 3.58
CA ASN A 157 -19.25 13.11 4.39
C ASN A 157 -18.62 13.83 5.60
N ALA A 158 -17.69 13.18 6.30
CA ALA A 158 -17.05 13.72 7.49
C ALA A 158 -16.07 14.86 7.19
N THR A 159 -15.39 14.82 6.05
CA THR A 159 -14.44 15.89 5.62
C THR A 159 -15.13 17.02 4.88
N GLY A 160 -16.31 16.79 4.33
CA GLY A 160 -17.01 17.72 3.44
C GLY A 160 -16.33 17.88 2.06
N ALA A 161 -15.45 16.97 1.69
CA ALA A 161 -14.70 17.00 0.44
C ALA A 161 -14.47 15.58 -0.12
N PRO A 162 -14.25 15.45 -1.45
CA PRO A 162 -13.94 14.15 -2.05
C PRO A 162 -12.67 13.52 -1.45
N VAL A 163 -12.75 12.24 -1.11
CA VAL A 163 -11.62 11.48 -0.55
C VAL A 163 -11.16 10.42 -1.55
N HIS A 164 -10.07 10.70 -2.24
CA HIS A 164 -9.53 9.74 -3.21
C HIS A 164 -9.12 8.42 -2.52
N PRO A 165 -9.68 7.25 -2.90
CA PRO A 165 -9.43 5.99 -2.19
C PRO A 165 -7.95 5.59 -2.11
N LEU A 166 -7.14 5.92 -3.12
CA LEU A 166 -5.71 5.58 -3.13
C LEU A 166 -4.87 6.29 -2.06
N ARG A 167 -5.42 7.28 -1.34
CA ARG A 167 -4.80 7.84 -0.12
C ARG A 167 -4.52 6.76 0.94
N PHE A 168 -5.36 5.73 0.98
CA PHE A 168 -5.24 4.63 1.94
C PHE A 168 -4.23 3.56 1.54
N ARG A 169 -3.74 3.56 0.30
CA ARG A 169 -2.69 2.66 -0.21
C ARG A 169 -2.96 1.19 0.10
N GLY A 170 -4.23 0.76 -0.08
CA GLY A 170 -4.67 -0.62 0.09
C GLY A 170 -4.30 -1.51 -1.09
N ASN A 171 -4.26 -2.83 -0.85
CA ASN A 171 -4.10 -3.81 -1.92
C ASN A 171 -5.45 -4.16 -2.58
N LEU A 172 -6.51 -4.37 -1.79
CA LEU A 172 -7.85 -4.65 -2.27
C LEU A 172 -8.78 -3.49 -1.89
N TYR A 173 -9.50 -2.98 -2.86
CA TYR A 173 -10.60 -2.05 -2.64
C TYR A 173 -11.89 -2.80 -2.90
N VAL A 174 -12.78 -2.79 -1.90
CA VAL A 174 -14.01 -3.60 -1.92
C VAL A 174 -15.23 -2.72 -1.83
N LYS A 175 -16.30 -3.15 -2.48
CA LYS A 175 -17.63 -2.53 -2.44
C LYS A 175 -18.66 -3.50 -1.90
N ASP A 176 -19.89 -3.03 -1.73
CA ASP A 176 -21.08 -3.78 -1.31
C ASP A 176 -21.13 -4.12 0.18
N TRP A 177 -20.08 -3.88 0.97
CA TRP A 177 -20.17 -3.85 2.43
C TRP A 177 -20.74 -2.50 2.90
N PRO A 178 -21.57 -2.48 3.96
CA PRO A 178 -21.86 -1.24 4.68
C PRO A 178 -20.58 -0.58 5.21
N ALA A 179 -20.60 0.73 5.40
CA ALA A 179 -19.48 1.45 6.01
C ALA A 179 -19.09 0.84 7.36
N TRP A 180 -17.79 0.70 7.58
CA TRP A 180 -17.17 0.15 8.81
C TRP A 180 -17.48 -1.33 9.08
N TYR A 181 -18.15 -2.02 8.15
CA TYR A 181 -18.46 -3.45 8.30
C TYR A 181 -17.21 -4.30 8.40
N GLU A 182 -16.13 -3.91 7.71
CA GLU A 182 -14.84 -4.58 7.74
C GLU A 182 -14.29 -4.76 9.17
N PHE A 183 -14.65 -3.90 10.11
CA PHE A 183 -14.21 -4.01 11.50
C PHE A 183 -14.87 -5.16 12.27
N LYS A 184 -16.05 -5.60 11.84
CA LYS A 184 -16.74 -6.75 12.42
C LYS A 184 -16.09 -8.07 12.02
N LEU A 185 -15.26 -8.05 10.96
CA LEU A 185 -14.58 -9.22 10.46
C LEU A 185 -13.28 -9.53 11.22
N LEU A 186 -12.92 -8.73 12.22
CA LEU A 186 -11.69 -8.97 12.98
C LEU A 186 -11.73 -10.35 13.66
N GLY A 187 -10.72 -11.19 13.35
CA GLY A 187 -10.66 -12.58 13.81
C GLY A 187 -11.40 -13.57 12.90
N GLU A 188 -12.19 -13.11 11.93
CA GLU A 188 -12.87 -14.00 10.98
C GLU A 188 -11.96 -14.42 9.83
N THR A 189 -12.36 -15.50 9.18
CA THR A 189 -11.78 -15.92 7.90
C THR A 189 -12.73 -15.50 6.77
N ILE A 190 -12.18 -14.84 5.77
CA ILE A 190 -12.92 -14.47 4.55
C ILE A 190 -12.43 -15.32 3.37
N ALA A 191 -13.38 -15.80 2.57
CA ALA A 191 -13.12 -16.47 1.30
C ALA A 191 -13.25 -15.45 0.16
N ILE A 192 -12.33 -15.47 -0.78
CA ILE A 192 -12.28 -14.57 -1.95
C ILE A 192 -12.22 -15.42 -3.21
N GLY A 193 -13.19 -15.21 -4.11
CA GLY A 193 -13.28 -16.02 -5.32
C GLY A 193 -13.43 -17.52 -5.00
N PRO A 194 -12.94 -18.40 -5.89
CA PRO A 194 -13.17 -19.84 -5.71
C PRO A 194 -12.26 -20.54 -4.70
N GLN A 195 -11.10 -19.99 -4.36
CA GLN A 195 -10.06 -20.71 -3.65
C GLN A 195 -9.39 -19.95 -2.50
N ALA A 196 -9.16 -18.64 -2.66
CA ALA A 196 -8.37 -17.90 -1.69
C ALA A 196 -9.11 -17.71 -0.37
N LYS A 197 -8.40 -17.92 0.76
CA LYS A 197 -8.92 -17.58 2.10
C LYS A 197 -7.90 -16.74 2.87
N LEU A 198 -8.42 -15.71 3.52
CA LEU A 198 -7.63 -14.78 4.30
C LEU A 198 -8.18 -14.68 5.72
N LYS A 199 -7.29 -14.68 6.71
CA LYS A 199 -7.61 -14.43 8.12
C LYS A 199 -7.48 -12.94 8.42
N VAL A 200 -8.55 -12.29 8.81
CA VAL A 200 -8.53 -10.88 9.22
C VAL A 200 -7.86 -10.76 10.58
N VAL A 201 -6.77 -10.00 10.65
CA VAL A 201 -5.89 -9.99 11.84
C VAL A 201 -5.85 -8.67 12.57
N LYS A 202 -6.12 -7.53 11.87
CA LYS A 202 -5.97 -6.22 12.50
C LYS A 202 -6.67 -5.13 11.70
N ARG A 203 -7.20 -4.10 12.39
CA ARG A 203 -7.58 -2.82 11.78
C ARG A 203 -6.36 -2.02 11.37
N ILE A 204 -6.49 -1.15 10.38
CA ILE A 204 -5.39 -0.31 9.89
C ILE A 204 -5.49 1.08 10.49
N VAL A 205 -4.64 1.39 11.46
CA VAL A 205 -4.48 2.75 11.98
C VAL A 205 -3.89 3.64 10.89
N ARG A 206 -4.53 4.77 10.62
CA ARG A 206 -4.10 5.71 9.60
C ARG A 206 -3.12 6.74 10.15
N CYS A 207 -2.24 7.20 9.29
CA CYS A 207 -1.23 8.20 9.58
C CYS A 207 -1.27 9.32 8.54
N ALA A 208 -0.52 10.38 8.75
CA ALA A 208 -0.47 11.55 7.87
C ALA A 208 -0.13 11.26 6.38
N ALA A 209 0.21 10.01 6.01
CA ALA A 209 0.29 9.64 4.60
C ALA A 209 -1.05 9.75 3.88
N THR A 210 -2.19 9.56 4.58
CA THR A 210 -3.53 9.68 4.00
C THR A 210 -3.97 11.13 3.78
N GLU A 211 -3.25 12.08 4.36
CA GLU A 211 -3.47 13.51 4.11
C GLU A 211 -3.00 13.96 2.73
N VAL A 212 -2.09 13.19 2.12
CA VAL A 212 -1.49 13.53 0.84
C VAL A 212 -2.44 13.13 -0.29
N ASP A 213 -2.77 14.10 -1.12
CA ASP A 213 -3.48 13.83 -2.37
C ASP A 213 -2.58 13.05 -3.33
N PRO A 214 -3.04 11.89 -3.86
CA PRO A 214 -2.21 11.01 -4.66
C PRO A 214 -1.86 11.56 -6.05
N ASP A 215 -2.58 12.59 -6.49
CA ASP A 215 -2.37 13.20 -7.80
C ASP A 215 -1.50 14.45 -7.76
N THR A 216 -1.59 15.21 -6.67
CA THR A 216 -0.91 16.51 -6.56
C THR A 216 0.25 16.55 -5.57
N GLY A 217 0.33 15.57 -4.66
CA GLY A 217 1.32 15.58 -3.57
C GLY A 217 1.00 16.58 -2.45
N ILE A 218 -0.13 17.30 -2.52
CA ILE A 218 -0.52 18.28 -1.53
C ILE A 218 -1.18 17.61 -0.31
N ARG A 219 -0.89 18.09 0.89
CA ARG A 219 -1.63 17.73 2.10
C ARG A 219 -2.85 18.64 2.21
N ASP A 220 -4.00 18.13 1.82
CA ASP A 220 -5.24 18.91 1.69
C ASP A 220 -6.34 18.46 2.67
N LEU A 221 -6.31 17.22 3.15
CA LEU A 221 -7.33 16.66 4.03
C LEU A 221 -6.71 16.06 5.31
N PRO A 222 -7.13 16.48 6.52
CA PRO A 222 -6.60 15.95 7.78
C PRO A 222 -7.26 14.61 8.15
N ILE A 223 -7.19 13.60 7.26
CA ILE A 223 -7.94 12.33 7.36
C ILE A 223 -7.82 11.66 8.75
N PRO A 224 -6.62 11.42 9.34
CA PRO A 224 -6.52 10.77 10.64
C PRO A 224 -7.20 11.55 11.76
N LYS A 225 -7.09 12.89 11.73
CA LYS A 225 -7.76 13.75 12.69
C LYS A 225 -9.27 13.70 12.53
N THR A 226 -9.77 13.80 11.30
CA THR A 226 -11.21 13.71 11.02
C THR A 226 -11.79 12.39 11.49
N ILE A 227 -11.12 11.25 11.23
CA ILE A 227 -11.58 9.94 11.71
C ILE A 227 -11.64 9.94 13.25
N MET A 228 -10.60 10.46 13.92
CA MET A 228 -10.54 10.52 15.38
C MET A 228 -11.65 11.39 15.96
N ASP A 229 -11.85 12.56 15.42
CA ASP A 229 -12.85 13.53 15.93
C ASP A 229 -14.29 13.04 15.70
N THR A 230 -14.54 12.34 14.58
CA THR A 230 -15.92 11.91 14.21
C THR A 230 -16.27 10.54 14.79
N TYR A 231 -15.32 9.59 14.82
CA TYR A 231 -15.61 8.18 15.16
C TYR A 231 -14.86 7.66 16.40
N GLY A 232 -14.00 8.47 17.03
CA GLY A 232 -13.26 8.09 18.25
C GLY A 232 -12.12 7.09 18.03
N HIS A 233 -11.69 6.87 16.78
CA HIS A 233 -10.54 6.04 16.41
C HIS A 233 -9.81 6.64 15.20
N ALA A 234 -8.65 6.09 14.83
CA ALA A 234 -7.91 6.50 13.63
C ALA A 234 -7.85 5.38 12.56
N ASP A 235 -8.78 4.41 12.62
CA ASP A 235 -8.74 3.22 11.77
C ASP A 235 -9.57 3.41 10.49
N CYS A 236 -9.08 2.86 9.36
CA CYS A 236 -9.84 2.68 8.14
C CYS A 236 -9.26 1.49 7.36
N GLY A 237 -10.09 0.47 7.07
CA GLY A 237 -9.69 -0.79 6.46
C GLY A 237 -9.06 -1.80 7.44
N ILE A 238 -8.72 -2.96 6.92
CA ILE A 238 -8.23 -4.11 7.67
C ILE A 238 -7.01 -4.76 7.01
N TYR A 239 -6.19 -5.42 7.80
CA TYR A 239 -5.15 -6.34 7.36
C TYR A 239 -5.62 -7.78 7.47
N ALA A 240 -5.34 -8.59 6.44
CA ALA A 240 -5.64 -10.01 6.44
C ALA A 240 -4.43 -10.84 5.98
N GLU A 241 -4.17 -11.95 6.64
CA GLU A 241 -3.13 -12.93 6.28
C GLU A 241 -3.71 -13.94 5.28
N VAL A 242 -2.99 -14.25 4.23
CA VAL A 242 -3.36 -15.32 3.30
C VAL A 242 -3.11 -16.66 3.99
N ILE A 243 -4.16 -17.45 4.18
CA ILE A 243 -4.09 -18.80 4.77
C ILE A 243 -4.29 -19.91 3.73
N GLU A 244 -5.09 -19.65 2.70
CA GLU A 244 -5.18 -20.50 1.50
C GLU A 244 -4.96 -19.61 0.27
N GLY A 245 -4.09 -20.06 -0.64
CA GLY A 245 -3.75 -19.33 -1.85
C GLY A 245 -4.82 -19.46 -2.93
N GLY A 246 -4.68 -18.64 -3.96
CA GLY A 246 -5.54 -18.68 -5.15
C GLY A 246 -5.41 -17.42 -5.98
N VAL A 247 -5.90 -17.50 -7.20
CA VAL A 247 -5.99 -16.33 -8.10
C VAL A 247 -7.23 -15.55 -7.75
N ILE A 248 -7.07 -14.23 -7.60
CA ILE A 248 -8.17 -13.28 -7.38
C ILE A 248 -8.15 -12.18 -8.43
N ALA A 249 -9.34 -11.67 -8.75
CA ALA A 249 -9.54 -10.61 -9.75
C ALA A 249 -10.62 -9.61 -9.29
N PRO A 250 -10.66 -8.40 -9.85
CA PRO A 250 -11.83 -7.53 -9.74
C PRO A 250 -13.10 -8.26 -10.19
N GLY A 251 -14.19 -8.10 -9.42
CA GLY A 251 -15.43 -8.84 -9.61
C GLY A 251 -15.58 -10.07 -8.70
N ASP A 252 -14.50 -10.59 -8.11
CA ASP A 252 -14.59 -11.72 -7.19
C ASP A 252 -15.36 -11.34 -5.92
N ALA A 253 -16.24 -12.25 -5.51
CA ALA A 253 -17.02 -12.10 -4.29
C ALA A 253 -16.17 -12.41 -3.05
N ILE A 254 -16.42 -11.67 -1.98
CA ILE A 254 -15.85 -11.88 -0.65
C ILE A 254 -16.97 -12.29 0.31
N ARG A 255 -16.79 -13.41 1.00
CA ARG A 255 -17.73 -13.94 1.99
C ARG A 255 -17.01 -14.34 3.25
N VAL A 256 -17.69 -14.29 4.41
CA VAL A 256 -17.17 -14.94 5.61
C VAL A 256 -17.18 -16.44 5.36
N ALA A 257 -16.04 -17.08 5.60
CA ALA A 257 -15.93 -18.53 5.45
C ALA A 257 -16.62 -19.22 6.64
N SER A 258 -17.46 -20.18 6.32
CA SER A 258 -18.12 -21.06 7.31
C SER A 258 -17.14 -22.07 7.90
#